data_6475f69f3ad612e1231f4350a4c0fc3e
#
_entry.id   6475f69f3ad612e1231f4350a4c0fc3e
#
_cell.length_a   1.000
_cell.length_b   1.000
_cell.length_c   1.000
_cell.angle_alpha   90.00
_cell.angle_beta   90.00
_cell.angle_gamma   90.00
#
_symmetry.space_group_name_H-M   'P 1'
#
loop_
_entity.id
_entity.type
_entity.pdbx_description
1 polymer ?
#
loop_
_entity_poly.entity_id
_entity_poly.type
_entity_poly.pdbx_seq_one_letter_code
_entity_poly.pdbx_strand_id
1 'polypeptide(L)'
;ENGASLKQNMKQAGALFKAIGTSIKDPAKNPENAKSVEQMADFFQLTYAQIPDAVQKIPEAQRAQALAGYQKLIQDELELCKELHAAFLANNSDLATQIYQKMKDLKEEGHDKYNP
;
A
#
# COMPACT_ATOMS: atom_id res chain seq x y z
N GLU A 1 -14.77 2.65 -9.22
CA GLU A 1 -13.76 1.92 -9.98
C GLU A 1 -13.22 2.76 -11.13
N ASN A 2 -11.91 2.74 -11.35
CA ASN A 2 -11.26 3.54 -12.37
C ASN A 2 -10.93 2.77 -13.66
N GLY A 3 -11.29 1.48 -13.75
CA GLY A 3 -11.02 0.65 -14.91
C GLY A 3 -9.56 0.26 -15.13
N ALA A 4 -8.65 0.68 -14.26
CA ALA A 4 -7.23 0.36 -14.38
C ALA A 4 -6.95 -1.07 -13.89
N SER A 5 -5.90 -1.69 -14.45
CA SER A 5 -5.46 -3.02 -14.02
C SER A 5 -4.86 -2.97 -12.62
N LEU A 6 -4.75 -4.14 -11.99
CA LEU A 6 -4.06 -4.29 -10.71
C LEU A 6 -2.64 -3.71 -10.79
N LYS A 7 -1.91 -4.05 -11.85
CA LYS A 7 -0.54 -3.57 -12.03
C LYS A 7 -0.47 -2.05 -12.13
N GLN A 8 -1.41 -1.43 -12.84
CA GLN A 8 -1.47 0.03 -12.97
C GLN A 8 -1.78 0.68 -11.63
N ASN A 9 -2.75 0.13 -10.87
CA ASN A 9 -3.10 0.65 -9.55
C ASN A 9 -1.94 0.51 -8.56
N MET A 10 -1.22 -0.61 -8.60
CA MET A 10 -0.03 -0.81 -7.77
C MET A 10 1.08 0.17 -8.13
N LYS A 11 1.25 0.46 -9.41
CA LYS A 11 2.24 1.43 -9.87
C LYS A 11 1.92 2.83 -9.33
N GLN A 12 0.66 3.22 -9.35
CA GLN A 12 0.22 4.51 -8.82
C GLN A 12 0.45 4.59 -7.30
N ALA A 13 0.08 3.54 -6.57
CA ALA A 13 0.33 3.47 -5.13
C ALA A 13 1.83 3.56 -4.83
N GLY A 14 2.66 2.87 -5.61
CA GLY A 14 4.10 2.88 -5.46
C GLY A 14 4.72 4.25 -5.71
N ALA A 15 4.21 4.99 -6.69
CA ALA A 15 4.69 6.33 -6.99
C ALA A 15 4.39 7.29 -5.83
N LEU A 16 3.19 7.18 -5.25
CA LEU A 16 2.81 7.98 -4.08
C LEU A 16 3.66 7.62 -2.87
N PHE A 17 3.90 6.33 -2.65
CA PHE A 17 4.73 5.85 -1.56
C PHE A 17 6.16 6.43 -1.66
N LYS A 18 6.73 6.38 -2.85
CA LYS A 18 8.07 6.92 -3.10
C LYS A 18 8.12 8.44 -2.85
N ALA A 19 7.11 9.16 -3.33
CA ALA A 19 7.02 10.61 -3.14
C ALA A 19 6.96 10.96 -1.64
N ILE A 20 6.17 10.21 -0.87
CA ILE A 20 6.09 10.40 0.59
C ILE A 20 7.49 10.23 1.20
N GLY A 21 8.21 9.19 0.80
CA GLY A 21 9.53 8.88 1.34
C GLY A 21 10.55 10.00 1.14
N THR A 22 10.44 10.75 0.03
CA THR A 22 11.39 11.83 -0.27
C THR A 22 11.24 13.03 0.66
N SER A 23 10.08 13.20 1.28
CA SER A 23 9.78 14.39 2.10
C SER A 23 9.32 14.04 3.52
N ILE A 24 9.41 12.76 3.91
CA ILE A 24 8.82 12.27 5.17
C ILE A 24 9.43 12.94 6.41
N LYS A 25 10.66 13.41 6.32
CA LYS A 25 11.35 14.05 7.44
C LYS A 25 11.18 15.57 7.48
N ASP A 26 10.49 16.13 6.49
CA ASP A 26 10.23 17.56 6.43
C ASP A 26 8.83 17.85 6.99
N PRO A 27 8.72 18.41 8.22
CA PRO A 27 7.41 18.68 8.82
C PRO A 27 6.52 19.60 7.99
N ALA A 28 7.11 20.49 7.21
CA ALA A 28 6.36 21.40 6.34
C ALA A 28 5.57 20.64 5.26
N LYS A 29 5.99 19.40 4.95
CA LYS A 29 5.33 18.56 3.97
C LYS A 29 4.28 17.63 4.57
N ASN A 30 4.10 17.63 5.90
CA ASN A 30 3.14 16.73 6.55
C ASN A 30 1.71 16.85 6.00
N PRO A 31 1.14 18.04 5.78
CA PRO A 31 -0.21 18.14 5.20
C PRO A 31 -0.29 17.54 3.79
N GLU A 32 0.72 17.78 2.96
CA GLU A 32 0.78 17.24 1.61
C GLU A 32 0.95 15.72 1.64
N ASN A 33 1.81 15.23 2.52
CA ASN A 33 2.03 13.80 2.69
C ASN A 33 0.77 13.10 3.21
N ALA A 34 0.01 13.72 4.10
CA ALA A 34 -1.26 13.18 4.57
C ALA A 34 -2.23 12.97 3.40
N LYS A 35 -2.31 13.93 2.48
CA LYS A 35 -3.14 13.79 1.29
C LYS A 35 -2.66 12.66 0.39
N SER A 36 -1.35 12.54 0.22
CA SER A 36 -0.76 11.46 -0.60
C SER A 36 -1.10 10.10 -0.01
N VAL A 37 -1.10 9.96 1.32
CA VAL A 37 -1.49 8.71 1.98
C VAL A 37 -2.95 8.37 1.69
N GLU A 38 -3.85 9.36 1.71
CA GLU A 38 -5.27 9.14 1.37
C GLU A 38 -5.42 8.61 -0.05
N GLN A 39 -4.70 9.20 -1.01
CA GLN A 39 -4.72 8.76 -2.40
C GLN A 39 -4.14 7.35 -2.55
N MET A 40 -3.05 7.06 -1.84
CA MET A 40 -2.42 5.75 -1.85
C MET A 40 -3.37 4.69 -1.31
N ALA A 41 -4.09 5.00 -0.22
CA ALA A 41 -5.07 4.11 0.36
C ALA A 41 -6.20 3.80 -0.63
N ASP A 42 -6.63 4.78 -1.42
CA ASP A 42 -7.65 4.57 -2.45
C ASP A 42 -7.19 3.55 -3.49
N PHE A 43 -5.93 3.63 -3.92
CA PHE A 43 -5.37 2.64 -4.84
C PHE A 43 -5.27 1.26 -4.21
N PHE A 44 -4.87 1.15 -2.95
CA PHE A 44 -4.85 -0.13 -2.25
C PHE A 44 -6.25 -0.72 -2.14
N GLN A 45 -7.27 0.11 -1.90
CA GLN A 45 -8.65 -0.36 -1.83
C GLN A 45 -9.09 -0.95 -3.17
N LEU A 46 -8.69 -0.34 -4.28
CA LEU A 46 -8.96 -0.90 -5.61
C LEU A 46 -8.25 -2.23 -5.81
N THR A 47 -6.98 -2.33 -5.43
CA THR A 47 -6.21 -3.57 -5.60
C THR A 47 -6.69 -4.70 -4.70
N TYR A 48 -7.31 -4.40 -3.57
CA TYR A 48 -7.93 -5.40 -2.70
C TYR A 48 -8.99 -6.20 -3.46
N ALA A 49 -9.75 -5.55 -4.33
CA ALA A 49 -10.82 -6.18 -5.08
C ALA A 49 -10.34 -6.88 -6.35
N GLN A 50 -9.06 -6.73 -6.69
CA GLN A 50 -8.49 -7.31 -7.91
C GLN A 50 -7.71 -8.59 -7.58
N ILE A 51 -7.54 -9.47 -8.58
CA ILE A 51 -6.87 -10.75 -8.39
C ILE A 51 -5.50 -10.72 -9.07
N PRO A 52 -4.39 -10.93 -8.33
CA PRO A 52 -3.06 -10.98 -8.94
C PRO A 52 -2.93 -12.13 -9.95
N ASP A 53 -2.17 -11.92 -11.01
CA ASP A 53 -1.88 -12.96 -12.00
C ASP A 53 -1.25 -14.20 -11.33
N ALA A 54 -0.39 -13.99 -10.33
CA ALA A 54 0.24 -15.09 -9.61
C ALA A 54 -0.79 -16.02 -8.96
N VAL A 55 -1.93 -15.46 -8.50
CA VAL A 55 -3.02 -16.27 -7.92
C VAL A 55 -3.77 -17.00 -9.02
N GLN A 56 -3.97 -16.35 -10.18
CA GLN A 56 -4.70 -16.97 -11.29
C GLN A 56 -3.94 -18.14 -11.93
N LYS A 57 -2.61 -18.16 -11.81
CA LYS A 57 -1.76 -19.16 -12.43
C LYS A 57 -1.59 -20.44 -11.65
N ILE A 58 -2.02 -20.47 -10.38
CA ILE A 58 -1.89 -21.68 -9.53
C ILE A 58 -3.14 -22.53 -9.67
N PRO A 59 -3.07 -23.83 -9.25
CA PRO A 59 -4.22 -24.74 -9.30
C PRO A 59 -5.44 -24.15 -8.57
N GLU A 60 -6.61 -24.36 -9.14
CA GLU A 60 -7.86 -23.81 -8.63
C GLU A 60 -8.10 -24.12 -7.15
N ALA A 61 -7.76 -25.34 -6.73
CA ALA A 61 -7.93 -25.75 -5.34
C ALA A 61 -7.16 -24.89 -4.32
N GLN A 62 -6.11 -24.19 -4.77
CA GLN A 62 -5.26 -23.37 -3.92
C GLN A 62 -5.53 -21.88 -4.04
N ARG A 63 -6.35 -21.46 -5.03
CA ARG A 63 -6.55 -20.05 -5.32
C ARG A 63 -7.24 -19.29 -4.20
N ALA A 64 -8.23 -19.89 -3.56
CA ALA A 64 -8.97 -19.22 -2.49
C ALA A 64 -8.05 -18.86 -1.32
N GLN A 65 -7.16 -19.76 -0.94
CA GLN A 65 -6.22 -19.51 0.15
C GLN A 65 -5.18 -18.45 -0.25
N ALA A 66 -4.68 -18.54 -1.49
CA ALA A 66 -3.70 -17.58 -1.99
C ALA A 66 -4.32 -16.17 -2.09
N LEU A 67 -5.56 -16.07 -2.55
CA LEU A 67 -6.26 -14.80 -2.62
C LEU A 67 -6.49 -14.21 -1.23
N ALA A 68 -6.88 -15.05 -0.25
CA ALA A 68 -7.04 -14.60 1.13
C ALA A 68 -5.73 -14.04 1.70
N GLY A 69 -4.62 -14.69 1.41
CA GLY A 69 -3.29 -14.22 1.83
C GLY A 69 -2.93 -12.87 1.20
N TYR A 70 -3.22 -12.72 -0.09
CA TYR A 70 -3.01 -11.46 -0.79
C TYR A 70 -3.86 -10.34 -0.17
N GLN A 71 -5.16 -10.62 0.03
CA GLN A 71 -6.07 -9.63 0.60
C GLN A 71 -5.65 -9.22 2.02
N LYS A 72 -5.12 -10.17 2.80
CA LYS A 72 -4.61 -9.87 4.14
C LYS A 72 -3.44 -8.87 4.07
N LEU A 73 -2.52 -9.05 3.12
CA LEU A 73 -1.43 -8.10 2.92
C LEU A 73 -1.96 -6.70 2.58
N ILE A 74 -2.96 -6.61 1.72
CA ILE A 74 -3.54 -5.31 1.35
C ILE A 74 -4.26 -4.69 2.55
N GLN A 75 -4.98 -5.49 3.36
CA GLN A 75 -5.61 -5.00 4.58
C GLN A 75 -4.58 -4.44 5.56
N ASP A 76 -3.46 -5.12 5.70
CA ASP A 76 -2.37 -4.66 6.58
C ASP A 76 -1.78 -3.35 6.05
N GLU A 77 -1.60 -3.22 4.73
CA GLU A 77 -1.15 -1.95 4.12
C GLU A 77 -2.16 -0.83 4.37
N LEU A 78 -3.45 -1.11 4.24
CA LEU A 78 -4.50 -0.12 4.50
C LEU A 78 -4.50 0.33 5.97
N GLU A 79 -4.28 -0.59 6.90
CA GLU A 79 -4.19 -0.25 8.30
C GLU A 79 -2.98 0.65 8.59
N LEU A 80 -1.84 0.34 7.97
CA LEU A 80 -0.65 1.17 8.09
C LEU A 80 -0.85 2.55 7.45
N CYS A 81 -1.62 2.64 6.36
CA CYS A 81 -2.00 3.93 5.78
C CYS A 81 -2.74 4.80 6.81
N LYS A 82 -3.67 4.22 7.57
CA LYS A 82 -4.39 4.96 8.61
C LYS A 82 -3.44 5.49 9.67
N GLU A 83 -2.51 4.65 10.12
CA GLU A 83 -1.52 5.04 11.13
C GLU A 83 -0.59 6.12 10.60
N LEU A 84 -0.15 5.99 9.36
CA LEU A 84 0.74 6.97 8.72
C LEU A 84 0.04 8.32 8.56
N HIS A 85 -1.21 8.30 8.12
CA HIS A 85 -2.04 9.50 7.98
C HIS A 85 -2.15 10.23 9.34
N ALA A 86 -2.47 9.48 10.39
CA ALA A 86 -2.58 10.04 11.73
C ALA A 86 -1.26 10.63 12.21
N ALA A 87 -0.14 9.97 11.92
CA ALA A 87 1.19 10.47 12.31
C ALA A 87 1.51 11.80 11.62
N PHE A 88 1.18 11.94 10.34
CA PHE A 88 1.38 13.20 9.62
C PHE A 88 0.49 14.32 10.19
N LEU A 89 -0.77 14.01 10.49
CA LEU A 89 -1.68 14.99 11.07
C LEU A 89 -1.23 15.44 12.47
N ALA A 90 -0.55 14.56 13.21
CA ALA A 90 -0.01 14.86 14.53
C ALA A 90 1.38 15.50 14.46
N ASN A 91 1.92 15.74 13.27
CA ASN A 91 3.28 16.26 13.03
C ASN A 91 4.34 15.39 13.71
N ASN A 92 4.12 14.08 13.76
CA ASN A 92 5.04 13.14 14.38
C ASN A 92 5.88 12.44 13.30
N SER A 93 6.94 13.12 12.86
CA SER A 93 7.80 12.62 11.79
C SER A 93 8.53 11.34 12.14
N ASP A 94 8.92 11.17 13.42
CA ASP A 94 9.60 9.96 13.87
C ASP A 94 8.68 8.74 13.76
N LEU A 95 7.43 8.88 14.23
CA LEU A 95 6.44 7.82 14.10
C LEU A 95 6.12 7.54 12.64
N ALA A 96 5.94 8.59 11.84
CA ALA A 96 5.69 8.44 10.42
C ALA A 96 6.80 7.65 9.73
N THR A 97 8.06 7.92 10.08
CA THR A 97 9.22 7.20 9.52
C THR A 97 9.19 5.71 9.89
N GLN A 98 8.84 5.40 11.14
CA GLN A 98 8.74 4.01 11.59
C GLN A 98 7.64 3.25 10.85
N ILE A 99 6.48 3.89 10.69
CA ILE A 99 5.34 3.29 9.98
C ILE A 99 5.70 3.10 8.50
N TYR A 100 6.33 4.09 7.91
CA TYR A 100 6.77 4.02 6.51
C TYR A 100 7.68 2.81 6.27
N GLN A 101 8.61 2.55 7.19
CA GLN A 101 9.51 1.40 7.08
C GLN A 101 8.73 0.09 7.15
N LYS A 102 7.72 -0.01 8.03
CA LYS A 102 6.86 -1.20 8.11
C LYS A 102 6.11 -1.42 6.80
N MET A 103 5.61 -0.35 6.19
CA MET A 103 4.93 -0.43 4.90
C MET A 103 5.88 -0.90 3.79
N LYS A 104 7.12 -0.41 3.81
CA LYS A 104 8.14 -0.82 2.85
C LYS A 104 8.43 -2.32 2.95
N ASP A 105 8.58 -2.82 4.18
CA ASP A 105 8.85 -4.23 4.42
C ASP A 105 7.69 -5.10 3.95
N LEU A 106 6.46 -4.69 4.25
CA LEU A 106 5.26 -5.41 3.83
C LEU A 106 5.10 -5.40 2.31
N LYS A 107 5.40 -4.27 1.68
CA LYS A 107 5.35 -4.13 0.23
C LYS A 107 6.34 -5.09 -0.45
N GLU A 108 7.54 -5.22 0.08
CA GLU A 108 8.54 -6.15 -0.43
C GLU A 108 8.07 -7.59 -0.30
N GLU A 109 7.49 -7.95 0.84
CA GLU A 109 6.92 -9.28 1.06
C GLU A 109 5.83 -9.59 0.04
N GLY A 110 4.91 -8.67 -0.18
CA GLY A 110 3.83 -8.86 -1.15
C GLY A 110 4.34 -8.96 -2.57
N HIS A 111 5.34 -8.17 -2.93
CA HIS A 111 5.94 -8.22 -4.25
C HIS A 111 6.61 -9.56 -4.50
N ASP A 112 7.34 -10.08 -3.52
CA ASP A 112 8.01 -11.37 -3.63
C ASP A 112 7.03 -12.53 -3.79
N LYS A 113 5.88 -12.47 -3.10
CA LYS A 113 4.89 -13.55 -3.13
C LYS A 113 3.96 -13.47 -4.33
N TYR A 114 3.52 -12.29 -4.71
CA TYR A 114 2.43 -12.12 -5.67
C TYR A 114 2.81 -11.32 -6.90
N ASN A 115 3.92 -10.60 -6.86
CA ASN A 115 4.39 -9.74 -7.96
C ASN A 115 3.24 -8.96 -8.61
N PRO A 116 2.44 -8.27 -7.78
CA PRO A 116 1.27 -7.55 -8.28
C PRO A 116 1.64 -6.34 -9.13
#